data_4a08aaa2bf861d1ff0e932760113df71
#
_entry.id   4a08aaa2bf861d1ff0e932760113df71
#
_cell.length_a   1.000
_cell.length_b   1.000
_cell.length_c   1.000
_cell.angle_alpha   90.00
_cell.angle_beta   90.00
_cell.angle_gamma   90.00
#
_symmetry.space_group_name_H-M   'P 1'
#
loop_
_entity.id
_entity.type
_entity.pdbx_description
1 polymer ?
#
loop_
_entity_poly.entity_id
_entity_poly.type
_entity_poly.pdbx_seq_one_letter_code
_entity_poly.pdbx_strand_id
1 'polypeptide(L)'
;MDLSAFNLQGKVALITGGAHGIGFSIAEGMAKCGATICFNCSSEASLEKGMAAYKAAGIDAHGYVADVSDEDAVNAMVAKIKAEVGSVDILVNNAGLMKRVPMIEMSHADFMRVIDVHVGGAFNCSKAVLPDMMEKRAGKIINICSMMSELGRETVSAYAAA
;
A
#
# COMPACT_ATOMS: atom_id res chain seq x y z
N MET A 1 -20.51 11.47 -13.27
CA MET A 1 -19.75 10.58 -14.19
C MET A 1 -20.27 9.17 -13.94
N ASP A 2 -20.68 8.45 -14.98
CA ASP A 2 -21.10 7.05 -14.85
C ASP A 2 -19.86 6.17 -14.73
N LEU A 3 -19.68 5.52 -13.56
CA LEU A 3 -18.57 4.62 -13.27
C LEU A 3 -19.00 3.15 -13.26
N SER A 4 -20.18 2.82 -13.78
CA SER A 4 -20.73 1.46 -13.74
C SER A 4 -19.81 0.41 -14.40
N ALA A 5 -19.03 0.82 -15.41
CA ALA A 5 -18.03 -0.04 -16.05
C ALA A 5 -16.84 -0.40 -15.14
N PHE A 6 -16.64 0.37 -14.06
CA PHE A 6 -15.54 0.18 -13.08
C PHE A 6 -16.04 -0.33 -11.73
N ASN A 7 -17.20 -0.99 -11.71
CA ASN A 7 -17.83 -1.45 -10.48
C ASN A 7 -16.93 -2.39 -9.66
N LEU A 8 -16.64 -1.99 -8.41
CA LEU A 8 -15.87 -2.74 -7.42
C LEU A 8 -16.74 -3.15 -6.21
N GLN A 9 -18.05 -3.14 -6.34
CA GLN A 9 -18.95 -3.50 -5.25
C GLN A 9 -18.68 -4.92 -4.74
N GLY A 10 -18.58 -5.06 -3.41
CA GLY A 10 -18.25 -6.33 -2.75
C GLY A 10 -16.77 -6.73 -2.84
N LYS A 11 -15.90 -5.86 -3.35
CA LYS A 11 -14.44 -6.07 -3.34
C LYS A 11 -13.79 -5.39 -2.15
N VAL A 12 -12.88 -6.08 -1.49
CA VAL A 12 -12.02 -5.54 -0.44
C VAL A 12 -10.69 -5.12 -1.06
N ALA A 13 -10.37 -3.84 -0.96
CA ALA A 13 -9.12 -3.27 -1.48
C ALA A 13 -8.21 -2.87 -0.32
N LEU A 14 -6.99 -3.42 -0.28
CA LEU A 14 -5.92 -3.02 0.64
C LEU A 14 -4.93 -2.14 -0.08
N ILE A 15 -4.73 -0.91 0.42
CA ILE A 15 -3.78 0.06 -0.11
C ILE A 15 -2.69 0.31 0.92
N THR A 16 -1.45 -0.13 0.66
CA THR A 16 -0.34 0.14 1.56
C THR A 16 0.12 1.59 1.43
N GLY A 17 0.50 2.23 2.55
CA GLY A 17 0.79 3.66 2.58
C GLY A 17 -0.41 4.53 2.19
N GLY A 18 -1.64 4.06 2.48
CA GLY A 18 -2.88 4.70 2.05
C GLY A 18 -3.37 5.86 2.91
N ALA A 19 -2.65 6.25 3.95
CA ALA A 19 -3.08 7.32 4.86
C ALA A 19 -3.07 8.73 4.24
N HIS A 20 -2.35 8.95 3.15
CA HIS A 20 -2.21 10.24 2.46
C HIS A 20 -1.70 10.08 1.03
N GLY A 21 -1.63 11.21 0.28
CA GLY A 21 -1.00 11.30 -1.03
C GLY A 21 -1.61 10.37 -2.08
N ILE A 22 -0.75 9.72 -2.87
CA ILE A 22 -1.16 8.85 -3.98
C ILE A 22 -2.02 7.69 -3.47
N GLY A 23 -1.62 7.03 -2.39
CA GLY A 23 -2.36 5.91 -1.81
C GLY A 23 -3.78 6.31 -1.39
N PHE A 24 -3.94 7.46 -0.73
CA PHE A 24 -5.26 8.00 -0.37
C PHE A 24 -6.11 8.27 -1.61
N SER A 25 -5.55 8.92 -2.65
CA SER A 25 -6.29 9.22 -3.89
C SER A 25 -6.72 7.95 -4.64
N ILE A 26 -5.89 6.90 -4.64
CA ILE A 26 -6.25 5.59 -5.20
C ILE A 26 -7.41 4.98 -4.42
N ALA A 27 -7.33 4.98 -3.09
CA ALA A 27 -8.38 4.47 -2.22
C ALA A 27 -9.71 5.23 -2.41
N GLU A 28 -9.66 6.57 -2.49
CA GLU A 28 -10.83 7.41 -2.77
C GLU A 28 -11.48 7.04 -4.12
N GLY A 29 -10.67 6.85 -5.17
CA GLY A 29 -11.15 6.40 -6.46
C GLY A 29 -11.83 5.04 -6.40
N MET A 30 -11.22 4.06 -5.71
CA MET A 30 -11.79 2.72 -5.54
C MET A 30 -13.06 2.73 -4.69
N ALA A 31 -13.13 3.55 -3.63
CA ALA A 31 -14.33 3.72 -2.82
C ALA A 31 -15.51 4.25 -3.65
N LYS A 32 -15.28 5.24 -4.52
CA LYS A 32 -16.28 5.77 -5.46
C LYS A 32 -16.79 4.71 -6.45
N CYS A 33 -15.99 3.68 -6.71
CA CYS A 33 -16.39 2.52 -7.51
C CYS A 33 -17.05 1.40 -6.68
N GLY A 34 -17.22 1.58 -5.37
CA GLY A 34 -17.94 0.66 -4.48
C GLY A 34 -17.07 -0.33 -3.72
N ALA A 35 -15.73 -0.22 -3.76
CA ALA A 35 -14.85 -1.06 -2.96
C ALA A 35 -14.93 -0.72 -1.47
N THR A 36 -14.83 -1.73 -0.61
CA THR A 36 -14.53 -1.57 0.81
C THR A 36 -13.04 -1.29 0.95
N ILE A 37 -12.69 -0.18 1.60
CA ILE A 37 -11.30 0.28 1.70
C ILE A 37 -10.65 -0.18 3.01
N CYS A 38 -9.55 -0.90 2.87
CA CYS A 38 -8.56 -1.10 3.92
C CYS A 38 -7.30 -0.33 3.54
N PHE A 39 -6.70 0.38 4.48
CA PHE A 39 -5.43 1.05 4.25
C PHE A 39 -4.44 0.78 5.38
N ASN A 40 -3.17 0.79 5.04
CA ASN A 40 -2.07 0.62 5.97
C ASN A 40 -1.22 1.89 6.05
N CYS A 41 -0.61 2.08 7.21
CA CYS A 41 0.44 3.05 7.45
C CYS A 41 1.41 2.52 8.53
N SER A 42 2.55 3.17 8.71
CA SER A 42 3.62 2.69 9.60
C SER A 42 3.56 3.24 11.03
N SER A 43 2.58 4.08 11.38
CA SER A 43 2.48 4.65 12.73
C SER A 43 1.05 5.04 13.11
N GLU A 44 0.75 5.03 14.41
CA GLU A 44 -0.54 5.46 14.97
C GLU A 44 -0.87 6.91 14.59
N ALA A 45 0.11 7.81 14.64
CA ALA A 45 -0.11 9.21 14.25
C ALA A 45 -0.53 9.36 12.77
N SER A 46 0.00 8.50 11.89
CA SER A 46 -0.42 8.45 10.48
C SER A 46 -1.79 7.81 10.33
N LEU A 47 -2.12 6.82 11.16
CA LEU A 47 -3.43 6.19 11.20
C LEU A 47 -4.51 7.20 11.57
N GLU A 48 -4.33 7.95 12.66
CA GLU A 48 -5.29 8.97 13.11
C GLU A 48 -5.55 10.02 12.02
N LYS A 49 -4.49 10.53 11.38
CA LYS A 49 -4.59 11.50 10.28
C LYS A 49 -5.31 10.90 9.07
N GLY A 50 -4.98 9.67 8.70
CA GLY A 50 -5.63 8.96 7.60
C GLY A 50 -7.12 8.75 7.86
N MET A 51 -7.48 8.23 9.03
CA MET A 51 -8.87 8.02 9.42
C MET A 51 -9.69 9.31 9.39
N ALA A 52 -9.12 10.43 9.88
CA ALA A 52 -9.75 11.74 9.82
C ALA A 52 -9.97 12.20 8.35
N ALA A 53 -8.99 11.96 7.46
CA ALA A 53 -9.09 12.31 6.05
C ALA A 53 -10.17 11.49 5.33
N TYR A 54 -10.23 10.17 5.55
CA TYR A 54 -11.28 9.30 4.99
C TYR A 54 -12.66 9.70 5.48
N LYS A 55 -12.81 9.99 6.78
CA LYS A 55 -14.07 10.48 7.34
C LYS A 55 -14.51 11.81 6.72
N ALA A 56 -13.57 12.74 6.51
CA ALA A 56 -13.86 14.03 5.86
C ALA A 56 -14.28 13.87 4.40
N ALA A 57 -13.76 12.84 3.71
CA ALA A 57 -14.14 12.47 2.34
C ALA A 57 -15.44 11.65 2.26
N GLY A 58 -16.09 11.33 3.40
CA GLY A 58 -17.30 10.52 3.45
C GLY A 58 -17.07 9.04 3.15
N ILE A 59 -15.85 8.55 3.33
CA ILE A 59 -15.45 7.17 3.06
C ILE A 59 -15.33 6.42 4.40
N ASP A 60 -16.06 5.31 4.50
CA ASP A 60 -15.88 4.35 5.61
C ASP A 60 -14.70 3.44 5.27
N ALA A 61 -13.57 3.68 5.92
CA ALA A 61 -12.33 2.96 5.66
C ALA A 61 -11.79 2.31 6.93
N HIS A 62 -11.13 1.18 6.77
CA HIS A 62 -10.49 0.43 7.85
C HIS A 62 -8.98 0.67 7.81
N GLY A 63 -8.43 1.25 8.87
CA GLY A 63 -7.01 1.59 8.94
C GLY A 63 -6.21 0.63 9.83
N TYR A 64 -4.98 0.30 9.39
CA TYR A 64 -4.11 -0.65 10.08
C TYR A 64 -2.68 -0.12 10.17
N VAL A 65 -2.05 -0.31 11.32
CA VAL A 65 -0.62 0.02 11.51
C VAL A 65 0.21 -1.24 11.32
N ALA A 66 1.14 -1.19 10.37
CA ALA A 66 2.17 -2.21 10.15
C ALA A 66 3.33 -1.61 9.35
N ASP A 67 4.57 -1.94 9.70
CA ASP A 67 5.70 -1.71 8.80
C ASP A 67 5.69 -2.80 7.72
N VAL A 68 5.54 -2.44 6.46
CA VAL A 68 5.46 -3.41 5.36
C VAL A 68 6.76 -4.20 5.17
N SER A 69 7.89 -3.71 5.65
CA SER A 69 9.17 -4.43 5.62
C SER A 69 9.26 -5.54 6.68
N ASP A 70 8.34 -5.58 7.65
CA ASP A 70 8.24 -6.63 8.67
C ASP A 70 7.18 -7.66 8.23
N GLU A 71 7.64 -8.87 7.89
CA GLU A 71 6.77 -9.94 7.41
C GLU A 71 5.73 -10.36 8.45
N ASP A 72 6.11 -10.44 9.72
CA ASP A 72 5.20 -10.87 10.79
C ASP A 72 4.11 -9.80 11.03
N ALA A 73 4.48 -8.52 11.03
CA ALA A 73 3.52 -7.42 11.12
C ALA A 73 2.55 -7.41 9.95
N VAL A 74 3.01 -7.68 8.73
CA VAL A 74 2.17 -7.77 7.54
C VAL A 74 1.21 -8.97 7.64
N ASN A 75 1.68 -10.14 8.04
CA ASN A 75 0.86 -11.33 8.20
C ASN A 75 -0.24 -11.10 9.26
N ALA A 76 0.11 -10.49 10.40
CA ALA A 76 -0.86 -10.14 11.44
C ALA A 76 -1.91 -9.13 10.94
N MET A 77 -1.49 -8.11 10.20
CA MET A 77 -2.38 -7.13 9.57
C MET A 77 -3.37 -7.80 8.61
N VAL A 78 -2.89 -8.64 7.69
CA VAL A 78 -3.75 -9.31 6.69
C VAL A 78 -4.71 -10.27 7.36
N ALA A 79 -4.27 -11.01 8.39
CA ALA A 79 -5.16 -11.88 9.17
C ALA A 79 -6.27 -11.07 9.88
N LYS A 80 -5.94 -9.90 10.43
CA LYS A 80 -6.90 -8.99 11.06
C LYS A 80 -7.90 -8.44 10.04
N ILE A 81 -7.45 -7.99 8.88
CA ILE A 81 -8.32 -7.55 7.78
C ILE A 81 -9.30 -8.66 7.40
N LYS A 82 -8.80 -9.89 7.24
CA LYS A 82 -9.62 -11.04 6.88
C LYS A 82 -10.72 -11.31 7.91
N ALA A 83 -10.40 -11.20 9.19
CA ALA A 83 -11.35 -11.43 10.29
C ALA A 83 -12.41 -10.31 10.43
N GLU A 84 -12.04 -9.06 10.20
CA GLU A 84 -12.89 -7.88 10.45
C GLU A 84 -13.69 -7.45 9.22
N VAL A 85 -13.13 -7.61 8.03
CA VAL A 85 -13.68 -7.06 6.77
C VAL A 85 -13.92 -8.16 5.73
N GLY A 86 -12.95 -9.06 5.58
CA GLY A 86 -12.97 -10.12 4.57
C GLY A 86 -11.64 -10.27 3.85
N SER A 87 -11.50 -11.31 3.04
CA SER A 87 -10.27 -11.56 2.29
C SER A 87 -10.02 -10.46 1.25
N VAL A 88 -8.79 -10.01 1.15
CA VAL A 88 -8.36 -8.98 0.20
C VAL A 88 -8.53 -9.47 -1.24
N ASP A 89 -9.29 -8.73 -2.03
CA ASP A 89 -9.48 -8.99 -3.47
C ASP A 89 -8.54 -8.16 -4.34
N ILE A 90 -8.16 -6.97 -3.87
CA ILE A 90 -7.28 -6.04 -4.58
C ILE A 90 -6.21 -5.55 -3.60
N LEU A 91 -4.95 -5.81 -3.93
CA LEU A 91 -3.80 -5.25 -3.21
C LEU A 91 -3.17 -4.16 -4.06
N VAL A 92 -2.94 -2.98 -3.47
CA VAL A 92 -2.14 -1.91 -4.06
C VAL A 92 -0.90 -1.71 -3.22
N ASN A 93 0.25 -2.16 -3.70
CA ASN A 93 1.56 -1.90 -3.13
C ASN A 93 1.98 -0.47 -3.50
N ASN A 94 1.70 0.46 -2.59
CA ASN A 94 1.99 1.87 -2.75
C ASN A 94 2.90 2.40 -1.63
N ALA A 95 3.04 1.68 -0.52
CA ALA A 95 3.95 2.08 0.56
C ALA A 95 5.37 2.26 0.03
N GLY A 96 5.97 3.38 0.36
CA GLY A 96 7.33 3.68 -0.07
C GLY A 96 7.89 4.86 0.71
N LEU A 97 9.20 4.98 0.68
CA LEU A 97 9.93 6.11 1.24
C LEU A 97 11.02 6.58 0.27
N MET A 98 11.41 7.82 0.42
CA MET A 98 12.50 8.39 -0.37
C MET A 98 13.54 9.00 0.56
N LYS A 99 14.79 8.53 0.42
CA LYS A 99 15.96 9.13 1.07
C LYS A 99 16.76 9.87 -0.01
N ARG A 100 16.84 11.20 0.10
CA ARG A 100 17.59 12.05 -0.86
C ARG A 100 18.98 12.34 -0.30
N VAL A 101 19.96 11.59 -0.77
CA VAL A 101 21.37 11.70 -0.38
C VAL A 101 22.23 11.41 -1.61
N PRO A 102 23.33 12.15 -1.87
CA PRO A 102 24.31 11.78 -2.88
C PRO A 102 24.77 10.33 -2.67
N MET A 103 24.90 9.56 -3.76
CA MET A 103 25.23 8.14 -3.67
C MET A 103 26.53 7.87 -2.87
N ILE A 104 27.52 8.73 -3.03
CA ILE A 104 28.81 8.64 -2.33
C ILE A 104 28.73 8.87 -0.81
N GLU A 105 27.64 9.49 -0.35
CA GLU A 105 27.39 9.80 1.06
C GLU A 105 26.30 8.87 1.67
N MET A 106 25.60 8.10 0.83
CA MET A 106 24.51 7.24 1.28
C MET A 106 25.05 6.05 2.06
N SER A 107 24.59 5.87 3.30
CA SER A 107 24.93 4.69 4.08
C SER A 107 24.27 3.43 3.48
N HIS A 108 24.92 2.26 3.64
CA HIS A 108 24.32 0.98 3.26
C HIS A 108 22.98 0.74 3.98
N ALA A 109 22.88 1.14 5.23
CA ALA A 109 21.64 1.00 6.00
C ALA A 109 20.47 1.83 5.41
N ASP A 110 20.75 3.08 5.00
CA ASP A 110 19.74 3.92 4.34
C ASP A 110 19.31 3.35 2.98
N PHE A 111 20.27 2.83 2.22
CA PHE A 111 20.00 2.16 0.94
C PHE A 111 19.09 0.94 1.17
N MET A 112 19.50 0.04 2.07
CA MET A 112 18.72 -1.17 2.37
C MET A 112 17.33 -0.85 2.92
N ARG A 113 17.20 0.19 3.77
CA ARG A 113 15.89 0.60 4.27
C ARG A 113 14.92 0.96 3.15
N VAL A 114 15.38 1.61 2.08
CA VAL A 114 14.56 1.91 0.90
C VAL A 114 14.17 0.61 0.18
N ILE A 115 15.13 -0.28 -0.06
CA ILE A 115 14.88 -1.59 -0.69
C ILE A 115 13.88 -2.42 0.13
N ASP A 116 14.08 -2.51 1.44
CA ASP A 116 13.23 -3.30 2.33
C ASP A 116 11.77 -2.83 2.32
N VAL A 117 11.55 -1.51 2.28
CA VAL A 117 10.18 -0.97 2.23
C VAL A 117 9.54 -1.16 0.86
N HIS A 118 10.26 -0.86 -0.24
CA HIS A 118 9.67 -0.93 -1.58
C HIS A 118 9.57 -2.35 -2.11
N VAL A 119 10.69 -3.07 -2.12
CA VAL A 119 10.77 -4.42 -2.71
C VAL A 119 10.31 -5.47 -1.68
N GLY A 120 10.89 -5.44 -0.48
CA GLY A 120 10.50 -6.33 0.62
C GLY A 120 9.04 -6.16 1.00
N GLY A 121 8.58 -4.92 1.15
CA GLY A 121 7.18 -4.63 1.49
C GLY A 121 6.18 -5.11 0.43
N ALA A 122 6.47 -4.89 -0.85
CA ALA A 122 5.63 -5.39 -1.93
C ALA A 122 5.61 -6.93 -1.96
N PHE A 123 6.75 -7.59 -1.70
CA PHE A 123 6.84 -9.04 -1.59
C PHE A 123 6.02 -9.56 -0.39
N ASN A 124 6.23 -9.00 0.82
CA ASN A 124 5.54 -9.45 2.03
C ASN A 124 4.03 -9.31 1.91
N CYS A 125 3.53 -8.15 1.47
CA CYS A 125 2.10 -7.91 1.29
C CYS A 125 1.50 -8.83 0.23
N SER A 126 2.18 -9.02 -0.90
CA SER A 126 1.73 -9.93 -1.95
C SER A 126 1.66 -11.37 -1.44
N LYS A 127 2.72 -11.85 -0.77
CA LYS A 127 2.80 -13.18 -0.18
C LYS A 127 1.65 -13.42 0.81
N ALA A 128 1.32 -12.44 1.64
CA ALA A 128 0.28 -12.58 2.66
C ALA A 128 -1.14 -12.69 2.08
N VAL A 129 -1.44 -12.03 0.95
CA VAL A 129 -2.79 -12.07 0.35
C VAL A 129 -2.98 -13.19 -0.68
N LEU A 130 -1.88 -13.71 -1.26
CA LEU A 130 -1.91 -14.70 -2.32
C LEU A 130 -2.67 -15.99 -1.97
N PRO A 131 -2.56 -16.60 -0.77
CA PRO A 131 -3.28 -17.84 -0.45
C PRO A 131 -4.79 -17.72 -0.69
N ASP A 132 -5.42 -16.66 -0.22
CA ASP A 132 -6.85 -16.43 -0.40
C ASP A 132 -7.21 -16.13 -1.86
N MET A 133 -6.38 -15.36 -2.57
CA MET A 133 -6.58 -15.08 -4.00
C MET A 133 -6.46 -16.35 -4.84
N MET A 134 -5.53 -17.25 -4.49
CA MET A 134 -5.37 -18.55 -5.18
C MET A 134 -6.55 -19.48 -4.91
N GLU A 135 -7.02 -19.57 -3.67
CA GLU A 135 -8.19 -20.36 -3.30
C GLU A 135 -9.45 -19.89 -4.07
N LYS A 136 -9.68 -18.58 -4.11
CA LYS A 136 -10.78 -17.96 -4.87
C LYS A 136 -10.58 -18.01 -6.39
N ARG A 137 -9.37 -18.31 -6.89
CA ARG A 137 -8.94 -18.15 -8.29
C ARG A 137 -9.22 -16.76 -8.84
N ALA A 138 -9.15 -15.75 -7.99
CA ALA A 138 -9.45 -14.36 -8.31
C ALA A 138 -8.69 -13.42 -7.39
N GLY A 139 -8.11 -12.35 -7.92
CA GLY A 139 -7.41 -11.30 -7.20
C GLY A 139 -6.68 -10.38 -8.15
N LYS A 140 -6.30 -9.22 -7.65
CA LYS A 140 -5.46 -8.25 -8.37
C LYS A 140 -4.38 -7.73 -7.44
N ILE A 141 -3.13 -7.71 -7.93
CA ILE A 141 -2.00 -7.07 -7.25
C ILE A 141 -1.49 -5.97 -8.18
N ILE A 142 -1.43 -4.76 -7.67
CA ILE A 142 -1.02 -3.56 -8.39
C ILE A 142 0.20 -2.98 -7.66
N ASN A 143 1.32 -2.86 -8.36
CA ASN A 143 2.53 -2.22 -7.82
C ASN A 143 2.62 -0.79 -8.37
N ILE A 144 2.73 0.19 -7.47
CA ILE A 144 2.92 1.59 -7.85
C ILE A 144 4.42 1.82 -8.06
N CYS A 145 4.80 1.92 -9.31
CA CYS A 145 6.17 2.17 -9.75
C CYS A 145 6.42 3.66 -10.00
N SER A 146 7.62 4.00 -10.43
CA SER A 146 8.01 5.37 -10.72
C SER A 146 8.74 5.48 -12.06
N MET A 147 8.63 6.63 -12.71
CA MET A 147 9.47 6.99 -13.86
C MET A 147 10.96 7.06 -13.49
N MET A 148 11.29 7.11 -12.20
CA MET A 148 12.69 7.07 -11.76
C MET A 148 13.38 5.74 -12.06
N SER A 149 12.64 4.67 -12.34
CA SER A 149 13.18 3.39 -12.83
C SER A 149 13.83 3.55 -14.23
N GLU A 150 13.35 4.49 -15.04
CA GLU A 150 13.85 4.75 -16.39
C GLU A 150 14.79 5.97 -16.44
N LEU A 151 14.38 7.05 -15.78
CA LEU A 151 15.04 8.33 -15.94
C LEU A 151 16.24 8.51 -15.01
N GLY A 152 16.16 8.00 -13.77
CA GLY A 152 17.13 8.25 -12.73
C GLY A 152 17.31 9.74 -12.43
N ARG A 153 17.90 10.10 -11.31
CA ARG A 153 18.40 11.45 -11.03
C ARG A 153 19.35 11.40 -9.86
N GLU A 154 20.10 12.49 -9.69
CA GLU A 154 20.98 12.66 -8.53
C GLU A 154 20.20 12.51 -7.20
N THR A 155 20.88 12.02 -6.18
CA THR A 155 20.39 11.90 -4.80
C THR A 155 19.26 10.88 -4.55
N VAL A 156 18.78 10.14 -5.55
CA VAL A 156 17.71 9.15 -5.39
C VAL A 156 18.11 7.75 -5.81
N SER A 157 19.40 7.40 -5.71
CA SER A 157 19.95 6.11 -6.18
C SER A 157 19.22 4.90 -5.57
N ALA A 158 18.96 4.88 -4.27
CA ALA A 158 18.23 3.80 -3.63
C ALA A 158 16.77 3.71 -4.13
N TYR A 159 16.09 4.84 -4.28
CA TYR A 159 14.71 4.87 -4.79
C TYR A 159 14.61 4.46 -6.27
N ALA A 160 15.62 4.82 -7.09
CA ALA A 160 15.66 4.42 -8.48
C ALA A 160 16.01 2.92 -8.67
N ALA A 161 16.70 2.32 -7.69
CA ALA A 161 17.04 0.91 -7.69
C ALA A 161 15.91 0.01 -7.19
N ALA A 162 14.97 0.58 -6.41
CA ALA A 162 13.83 -0.13 -5.84
C ALA A 162 12.61 -0.08 -6.75
#